data_56e810239dfa5dd31de69ec9ebb54931
#
_entry.id   56e810239dfa5dd31de69ec9ebb54931
#
_cell.length_a   1.000
_cell.length_b   1.000
_cell.length_c   1.000
_cell.angle_alpha   90.00
_cell.angle_beta   90.00
_cell.angle_gamma   90.00
#
_symmetry.space_group_name_H-M   'P 1'
#
loop_
_entity.id
_entity.type
_entity.pdbx_description
1 polymer ?
#
loop_
_entity_poly.entity_id
_entity_poly.type
_entity_poly.pdbx_seq_one_letter_code
_entity_poly.pdbx_strand_id
1 'polypeptide(L)'
;MTKNSNKDRCLTYLRKYAEKDLDAITALFSENIVLRDWKIRVEGKQKALEETQKNFEAAGSIAIEVLSTYDDENTVAAELKITVDTVEELYVVDVITFDANGQIVSIRAYLGRGDG
;
A
#
# COMPACT_ATOMS: atom_id res chain seq x y z
N MET A 1 -16.97 12.08 18.01
CA MET A 1 -16.35 10.90 17.42
C MET A 1 -15.24 11.31 16.46
N THR A 2 -14.08 10.76 16.63
CA THR A 2 -12.93 11.07 15.78
C THR A 2 -12.98 10.26 14.50
N LYS A 3 -12.90 10.93 13.36
CA LYS A 3 -12.79 10.24 12.09
C LYS A 3 -11.32 9.89 11.85
N ASN A 4 -11.08 8.73 11.26
CA ASN A 4 -9.73 8.37 10.85
C ASN A 4 -9.26 9.34 9.76
N SER A 5 -8.04 9.82 9.90
CA SER A 5 -7.41 10.63 8.86
C SER A 5 -6.96 9.73 7.70
N ASN A 6 -6.63 10.33 6.56
CA ASN A 6 -6.06 9.57 5.45
C ASN A 6 -4.71 8.97 5.83
N LYS A 7 -3.93 9.67 6.68
CA LYS A 7 -2.70 9.10 7.22
C LYS A 7 -3.00 7.81 7.99
N ASP A 8 -4.01 7.82 8.86
CA ASP A 8 -4.37 6.62 9.63
C ASP A 8 -4.81 5.48 8.72
N ARG A 9 -5.58 5.80 7.67
CA ARG A 9 -6.00 4.80 6.68
C ARG A 9 -4.82 4.22 5.91
N CYS A 10 -3.86 5.07 5.56
CA CYS A 10 -2.62 4.64 4.91
C CYS A 10 -1.85 3.66 5.81
N LEU A 11 -1.67 4.01 7.08
CA LEU A 11 -0.97 3.15 8.04
C LEU A 11 -1.70 1.83 8.25
N THR A 12 -3.02 1.86 8.28
CA THR A 12 -3.84 0.64 8.37
C THR A 12 -3.62 -0.26 7.16
N TYR A 13 -3.64 0.31 5.95
CA TYR A 13 -3.39 -0.45 4.73
C TYR A 13 -2.02 -1.14 4.78
N LEU A 14 -0.97 -0.39 5.17
CA LEU A 14 0.38 -0.95 5.23
C LEU A 14 0.50 -2.05 6.26
N ARG A 15 -0.14 -1.89 7.42
CA ARG A 15 -0.16 -2.93 8.46
C ARG A 15 -0.87 -4.18 7.96
N LYS A 16 -2.03 -4.02 7.32
CA LYS A 16 -2.79 -5.15 6.80
C LYS A 16 -2.05 -5.84 5.65
N TYR A 17 -1.33 -5.07 4.86
CA TYR A 17 -0.50 -5.64 3.80
C TYR A 17 0.61 -6.53 4.40
N ALA A 18 1.30 -6.04 5.43
CA ALA A 18 2.35 -6.81 6.09
C ALA A 18 1.80 -8.08 6.75
N GLU A 19 0.55 -8.03 7.24
CA GLU A 19 -0.14 -9.18 7.82
C GLU A 19 -0.68 -10.14 6.76
N LYS A 20 -0.62 -9.75 5.48
CA LYS A 20 -1.21 -10.49 4.35
C LYS A 20 -2.72 -10.69 4.54
N ASP A 21 -3.39 -9.69 5.10
CA ASP A 21 -4.83 -9.74 5.39
C ASP A 21 -5.61 -9.23 4.17
N LEU A 22 -5.84 -10.12 3.22
CA LEU A 22 -6.50 -9.76 1.97
C LEU A 22 -7.92 -9.28 2.18
N ASP A 23 -8.64 -9.85 3.14
CA ASP A 23 -10.01 -9.43 3.42
C ASP A 23 -10.07 -7.99 3.89
N ALA A 24 -9.15 -7.58 4.77
CA ALA A 24 -9.08 -6.20 5.24
C ALA A 24 -8.73 -5.26 4.10
N ILE A 25 -7.81 -5.65 3.22
CA ILE A 25 -7.43 -4.84 2.06
C ILE A 25 -8.60 -4.72 1.09
N THR A 26 -9.36 -5.80 0.90
CA THR A 26 -10.57 -5.77 0.05
C THR A 26 -11.52 -4.67 0.51
N ALA A 27 -11.71 -4.53 1.82
CA ALA A 27 -12.61 -3.50 2.37
C ALA A 27 -12.07 -2.07 2.17
N LEU A 28 -10.76 -1.91 2.01
CA LEU A 28 -10.14 -0.60 1.84
C LEU A 28 -10.16 -0.11 0.39
N PHE A 29 -10.22 -1.01 -0.57
CA PHE A 29 -10.12 -0.66 -1.99
C PHE A 29 -11.44 -0.17 -2.56
N SER A 30 -11.40 0.94 -3.32
CA SER A 30 -12.52 1.38 -4.14
C SER A 30 -12.67 0.45 -5.34
N GLU A 31 -13.92 0.32 -5.85
CA GLU A 31 -14.19 -0.44 -7.07
C GLU A 31 -13.37 0.07 -8.26
N ASN A 32 -13.05 1.36 -8.27
CA ASN A 32 -12.37 2.02 -9.38
C ASN A 32 -10.86 2.18 -9.16
N ILE A 33 -10.29 1.45 -8.21
CA ILE A 33 -8.88 1.60 -7.86
C ILE A 33 -7.96 1.37 -9.06
N VAL A 34 -6.88 2.16 -9.13
CA VAL A 34 -5.77 1.92 -10.05
C VAL A 34 -4.56 1.59 -9.19
N LEU A 35 -3.97 0.42 -9.43
CA LEU A 35 -2.78 -0.03 -8.73
C LEU A 35 -1.62 -0.07 -9.71
N ARG A 36 -0.56 0.68 -9.40
CA ARG A 36 0.63 0.73 -10.23
C ARG A 36 1.89 0.65 -9.37
N ASP A 37 2.80 -0.18 -9.79
CA ASP A 37 4.15 -0.19 -9.22
C ASP A 37 5.17 -0.13 -10.37
N TRP A 38 6.44 -0.50 -10.10
CA TRP A 38 7.49 -0.44 -11.12
C TRP A 38 7.44 -1.61 -12.10
N LYS A 39 6.50 -2.53 -11.95
CA LYS A 39 6.35 -3.71 -12.82
C LYS A 39 5.01 -3.77 -13.51
N ILE A 40 3.93 -3.35 -12.83
CA ILE A 40 2.55 -3.56 -13.33
C ILE A 40 1.71 -2.30 -13.16
N ARG A 41 0.64 -2.25 -13.95
CA ARG A 41 -0.45 -1.30 -13.76
C ARG A 41 -1.76 -2.00 -14.08
N VAL A 42 -2.67 -2.01 -13.13
CA VAL A 42 -3.99 -2.63 -13.31
C VAL A 42 -5.08 -1.67 -12.85
N GLU A 43 -6.25 -1.80 -13.43
CA GLU A 43 -7.44 -1.01 -13.07
C GLU A 43 -8.54 -1.93 -12.58
N GLY A 44 -9.25 -1.46 -11.56
CA GLY A 44 -10.38 -2.16 -10.97
C GLY A 44 -9.99 -3.00 -9.78
N LYS A 45 -10.94 -3.11 -8.84
CA LYS A 45 -10.72 -3.76 -7.55
C LYS A 45 -10.32 -5.22 -7.69
N GLN A 46 -10.98 -5.95 -8.59
CA GLN A 46 -10.69 -7.38 -8.76
C GLN A 46 -9.24 -7.60 -9.19
N LYS A 47 -8.79 -6.85 -10.21
CA LYS A 47 -7.42 -7.00 -10.72
C LYS A 47 -6.39 -6.55 -9.68
N ALA A 48 -6.69 -5.49 -8.95
CA ALA A 48 -5.79 -5.01 -7.89
C ALA A 48 -5.65 -6.06 -6.79
N LEU A 49 -6.74 -6.74 -6.42
CA LEU A 49 -6.69 -7.80 -5.42
C LEU A 49 -5.96 -9.03 -5.93
N GLU A 50 -6.10 -9.37 -7.22
CA GLU A 50 -5.36 -10.49 -7.82
C GLU A 50 -3.84 -10.24 -7.74
N GLU A 51 -3.40 -9.02 -8.05
CA GLU A 51 -1.97 -8.67 -7.96
C GLU A 51 -1.48 -8.68 -6.52
N THR A 52 -2.29 -8.18 -5.59
CA THR A 52 -1.97 -8.22 -4.17
C THR A 52 -1.84 -9.66 -3.67
N GLN A 53 -2.76 -10.52 -4.07
CA GLN A 53 -2.74 -11.94 -3.72
C GLN A 53 -1.46 -12.62 -4.25
N LYS A 54 -1.06 -12.32 -5.48
CA LYS A 54 0.20 -12.86 -6.04
C LYS A 54 1.40 -12.48 -5.19
N ASN A 55 1.45 -11.22 -4.73
CA ASN A 55 2.55 -10.76 -3.87
C ASN A 55 2.54 -11.50 -2.54
N PHE A 56 1.37 -11.73 -1.96
CA PHE A 56 1.23 -12.45 -0.69
C PHE A 56 1.66 -13.91 -0.83
N GLU A 57 1.35 -14.54 -1.95
CA GLU A 57 1.74 -15.93 -2.21
C GLU A 57 3.23 -16.06 -2.49
N ALA A 58 3.83 -15.06 -3.12
CA ALA A 58 5.24 -15.08 -3.48
C ALA A 58 6.16 -14.85 -2.28
N ALA A 59 5.69 -14.19 -1.22
CA ALA A 59 6.50 -13.86 -0.05
C ALA A 59 6.11 -14.72 1.13
N GLY A 60 7.08 -15.35 1.78
CA GLY A 60 6.84 -16.07 3.02
C GLY A 60 6.51 -15.14 4.18
N SER A 61 7.20 -13.99 4.24
CA SER A 61 6.92 -12.95 5.23
C SER A 61 7.15 -11.58 4.62
N ILE A 62 6.41 -10.58 5.13
CA ILE A 62 6.53 -9.18 4.71
C ILE A 62 6.58 -8.34 5.98
N ALA A 63 7.64 -7.55 6.15
CA ALA A 63 7.74 -6.57 7.22
C ALA A 63 7.83 -5.18 6.59
N ILE A 64 7.03 -4.24 7.09
CA ILE A 64 7.00 -2.88 6.56
C ILE A 64 7.32 -1.91 7.70
N GLU A 65 8.42 -1.17 7.53
CA GLU A 65 8.77 -0.07 8.42
C GLU A 65 8.41 1.23 7.72
N VAL A 66 7.57 2.03 8.34
CA VAL A 66 7.20 3.35 7.80
C VAL A 66 8.25 4.34 8.30
N LEU A 67 9.05 4.88 7.37
CA LEU A 67 10.12 5.80 7.70
C LEU A 67 9.59 7.22 7.86
N SER A 68 8.65 7.63 6.99
CA SER A 68 8.04 8.95 7.05
C SER A 68 6.77 8.97 6.21
N THR A 69 5.86 9.90 6.52
CA THR A 69 4.63 10.11 5.74
C THR A 69 4.47 11.59 5.44
N TYR A 70 3.86 11.89 4.31
CA TYR A 70 3.61 13.25 3.83
C TYR A 70 2.19 13.31 3.30
N ASP A 71 1.38 14.23 3.81
CA ASP A 71 -0.02 14.34 3.44
C ASP A 71 -0.24 15.56 2.55
N ASP A 72 -1.06 15.42 1.52
CA ASP A 72 -1.50 16.53 0.69
C ASP A 72 -2.95 16.28 0.30
N GLU A 73 -3.88 16.98 0.93
CA GLU A 73 -5.32 16.85 0.71
C GLU A 73 -5.79 15.40 0.87
N ASN A 74 -6.09 14.73 -0.24
CA ASN A 74 -6.61 13.36 -0.23
C ASN A 74 -5.52 12.31 -0.51
N THR A 75 -4.25 12.71 -0.52
CA THR A 75 -3.14 11.82 -0.87
C THR A 75 -2.14 11.75 0.27
N VAL A 76 -1.63 10.55 0.51
CA VAL A 76 -0.57 10.30 1.50
C VAL A 76 0.57 9.60 0.79
N ALA A 77 1.77 10.17 0.89
CA ALA A 77 3.00 9.50 0.44
C ALA A 77 3.69 8.90 1.65
N ALA A 78 4.08 7.64 1.57
CA ALA A 78 4.75 6.95 2.65
C ALA A 78 6.10 6.41 2.18
N GLU A 79 7.16 6.83 2.85
CA GLU A 79 8.50 6.26 2.63
C GLU A 79 8.61 4.99 3.47
N LEU A 80 8.96 3.89 2.82
CA LEU A 80 8.92 2.56 3.43
C LEU A 80 10.25 1.84 3.26
N LYS A 81 10.58 1.05 4.27
CA LYS A 81 11.55 -0.02 4.13
C LYS A 81 10.78 -1.33 4.25
N ILE A 82 10.75 -2.10 3.19
CA ILE A 82 10.03 -3.36 3.14
C ILE A 82 11.05 -4.49 3.15
N THR A 83 10.89 -5.42 4.10
CA THR A 83 11.75 -6.59 4.18
C THR A 83 10.93 -7.82 3.82
N VAL A 84 11.35 -8.52 2.78
CA VAL A 84 10.69 -9.73 2.28
C VAL A 84 11.50 -10.93 2.69
N ASP A 85 10.84 -11.91 3.31
CA ASP A 85 11.45 -13.18 3.73
C ASP A 85 12.68 -12.97 4.62
N THR A 86 12.68 -11.90 5.40
CA THR A 86 13.73 -11.51 6.37
C THR A 86 15.08 -11.19 5.74
N VAL A 87 15.22 -11.23 4.41
CA VAL A 87 16.52 -11.03 3.75
C VAL A 87 16.51 -9.95 2.68
N GLU A 88 15.44 -9.80 1.89
CA GLU A 88 15.39 -8.83 0.81
C GLU A 88 14.84 -7.51 1.33
N GLU A 89 15.63 -6.43 1.24
CA GLU A 89 15.21 -5.10 1.66
C GLU A 89 14.92 -4.23 0.45
N LEU A 90 13.73 -3.64 0.44
CA LEU A 90 13.27 -2.74 -0.61
C LEU A 90 12.96 -1.39 0.01
N TYR A 91 13.42 -0.32 -0.65
CA TYR A 91 13.06 1.04 -0.27
C TYR A 91 12.04 1.54 -1.28
N VAL A 92 10.84 1.83 -0.80
CA VAL A 92 9.68 2.10 -1.66
C VAL A 92 8.95 3.34 -1.15
N VAL A 93 8.46 4.15 -2.08
CA VAL A 93 7.51 5.20 -1.74
C VAL A 93 6.15 4.80 -2.33
N ASP A 94 5.16 4.64 -1.45
CA ASP A 94 3.77 4.45 -1.87
C ASP A 94 3.07 5.80 -1.83
N VAL A 95 2.42 6.16 -2.94
CA VAL A 95 1.60 7.37 -3.02
C VAL A 95 0.15 6.90 -3.13
N ILE A 96 -0.63 7.13 -2.07
CA ILE A 96 -1.97 6.56 -1.92
C ILE A 96 -2.99 7.68 -1.89
N THR A 97 -3.96 7.63 -2.81
CA THR A 97 -5.03 8.61 -2.91
C THR A 97 -6.35 7.96 -2.46
N PHE A 98 -7.11 8.72 -1.68
CA PHE A 98 -8.38 8.29 -1.08
C PHE A 98 -9.54 9.10 -1.67
N ASP A 99 -10.72 8.48 -1.76
CA ASP A 99 -11.93 9.19 -2.14
C ASP A 99 -12.62 9.80 -0.90
N ALA A 100 -13.77 10.44 -1.13
CA ALA A 100 -14.52 11.10 -0.06
C ALA A 100 -15.04 10.13 1.00
N ASN A 101 -15.15 8.84 0.67
CA ASN A 101 -15.58 7.79 1.59
C ASN A 101 -14.42 7.15 2.34
N GLY A 102 -13.19 7.60 2.09
CA GLY A 102 -12.00 7.05 2.71
C GLY A 102 -11.51 5.75 2.10
N GLN A 103 -12.01 5.39 0.92
CA GLN A 103 -11.52 4.21 0.21
C GLN A 103 -10.36 4.58 -0.70
N ILE A 104 -9.48 3.62 -0.95
CA ILE A 104 -8.29 3.84 -1.76
C ILE A 104 -8.67 3.78 -3.24
N VAL A 105 -8.43 4.87 -3.98
CA VAL A 105 -8.70 4.94 -5.42
C VAL A 105 -7.43 4.85 -6.26
N SER A 106 -6.25 5.04 -5.65
CA SER A 106 -4.99 4.98 -6.40
C SER A 106 -3.86 4.60 -5.46
N ILE A 107 -3.04 3.66 -5.90
CA ILE A 107 -1.77 3.34 -5.25
C ILE A 107 -0.70 3.39 -6.34
N ARG A 108 0.30 4.25 -6.14
CA ARG A 108 1.47 4.34 -7.03
C ARG A 108 2.69 4.06 -6.18
N ALA A 109 3.40 2.99 -6.50
CA ALA A 109 4.59 2.59 -5.76
C ALA A 109 5.83 2.84 -6.60
N TYR A 110 6.85 3.43 -5.97
CA TYR A 110 8.11 3.78 -6.62
C TYR A 110 9.26 3.08 -5.89
N LEU A 111 10.01 2.29 -6.62
CA LEU A 111 11.17 1.62 -6.06
C LEU A 111 12.34 2.59 -6.03
N GLY A 112 12.96 2.73 -4.86
CA GLY A 112 14.12 3.57 -4.64
C GLY A 112 15.29 2.78 -4.13
N ARG A 113 16.14 3.44 -3.36
CA ARG A 113 17.28 2.80 -2.70
C ARG A 113 17.48 3.43 -1.32
N GLY A 114 18.15 2.71 -0.44
CA GLY A 114 18.52 3.24 0.86
C GLY A 114 19.67 4.24 0.77
N ASP A 115 19.97 4.88 1.90
CA ASP A 115 21.00 5.91 2.00
C ASP A 115 22.41 5.34 2.10
N GLY A 116 22.51 4.04 2.20
CA GLY A 116 23.80 3.36 2.29
C GLY A 116 24.49 3.07 0.97
#